data_4ac0d68a79e49debd0ec13d6ac358044
#
_entry.id   4ac0d68a79e49debd0ec13d6ac358044
#
_cell.length_a   1.000
_cell.length_b   1.000
_cell.length_c   1.000
_cell.angle_alpha   90.00
_cell.angle_beta   90.00
_cell.angle_gamma   90.00
#
_symmetry.space_group_name_H-M   'P 1'
#
loop_
_entity.id
_entity.type
_entity.pdbx_description
1 polymer ?
#
loop_
_entity_poly.entity_id
_entity_poly.type
_entity_poly.pdbx_seq_one_letter_code
_entity_poly.pdbx_strand_id
1 'polypeptide(L)'
;DKTDLGNPFPWLTYGLNLSFNYKGFDLSMFFQGDYGNKIYNALRNVTEGDGTTATLSTTMRDVWTKNNPDGTIPNPSASGSTRNKNFSSRLVEDGAYFRMKNIQFGYTLPKHITEKAHMSRVRFYISASNLFTITGYTGYDPEVGTGVDWGNYPQARTILFGTNINF
;
A
#
# COMPACT_ATOMS: atom_id res chain seq x y z
N ASP A 1 12.87 23.88 -18.12
CA ASP A 1 14.03 23.05 -17.76
C ASP A 1 13.58 21.61 -17.55
N LYS A 2 14.37 20.67 -18.05
CA LYS A 2 14.18 19.23 -17.84
C LYS A 2 15.25 18.74 -16.88
N THR A 3 14.84 17.92 -15.87
CA THR A 3 15.74 17.31 -14.93
C THR A 3 15.36 15.83 -14.75
N ASP A 4 16.32 15.02 -14.31
CA ASP A 4 16.06 13.65 -13.91
C ASP A 4 15.28 13.64 -12.58
N LEU A 5 14.15 12.96 -12.54
CA LEU A 5 13.28 12.84 -11.37
C LEU A 5 13.45 11.50 -10.65
N GLY A 6 14.38 10.67 -11.08
CA GLY A 6 14.71 9.38 -10.50
C GLY A 6 14.17 8.19 -11.30
N ASN A 7 14.34 7.00 -10.75
CA ASN A 7 14.06 5.73 -11.42
C ASN A 7 12.74 5.12 -10.88
N PRO A 8 11.84 4.62 -11.72
CA PRO A 8 10.66 3.88 -11.28
C PRO A 8 11.00 2.50 -10.68
N PHE A 9 12.16 1.94 -11.00
CA PHE A 9 12.58 0.65 -10.43
C PHE A 9 13.25 0.85 -9.07
N PRO A 10 12.88 0.04 -8.05
CA PRO A 10 13.53 0.08 -6.77
C PRO A 10 15.00 -0.38 -6.90
N TRP A 11 15.89 0.26 -6.18
CA TRP A 11 17.26 -0.24 -6.08
C TRP A 11 17.41 -1.31 -5.00
N LEU A 12 16.43 -1.44 -4.10
CA LEU A 12 16.37 -2.49 -3.10
C LEU A 12 14.92 -2.96 -2.93
N THR A 13 14.69 -4.26 -3.19
CA THR A 13 13.48 -4.99 -2.79
C THR A 13 13.89 -5.96 -1.67
N TYR A 14 13.15 -5.96 -0.58
CA TYR A 14 13.45 -6.80 0.57
C TYR A 14 12.23 -7.54 1.10
N GLY A 15 12.49 -8.71 1.68
CA GLY A 15 11.49 -9.52 2.36
C GLY A 15 12.04 -10.09 3.66
N LEU A 16 11.22 -10.12 4.70
CA LEU A 16 11.56 -10.66 6.01
C LEU A 16 10.50 -11.65 6.47
N ASN A 17 10.93 -12.90 6.68
CA ASN A 17 10.12 -13.95 7.30
C ASN A 17 10.55 -14.16 8.74
N LEU A 18 9.59 -14.09 9.66
CA LEU A 18 9.78 -14.40 11.07
C LEU A 18 8.84 -15.53 11.46
N SER A 19 9.37 -16.53 12.19
CA SER A 19 8.58 -17.67 12.69
C SER A 19 8.99 -17.98 14.12
N PHE A 20 7.99 -18.13 14.99
CA PHE A 20 8.16 -18.44 16.40
C PHE A 20 7.25 -19.60 16.78
N ASN A 21 7.78 -20.55 17.55
CA ASN A 21 7.02 -21.69 18.08
C ASN A 21 7.30 -21.83 19.58
N TYR A 22 6.25 -21.88 20.38
CA TYR A 22 6.39 -22.05 21.83
C TYR A 22 5.18 -22.72 22.44
N LYS A 23 5.37 -23.89 23.07
CA LYS A 23 4.34 -24.62 23.85
C LYS A 23 2.98 -24.75 23.13
N GLY A 24 2.99 -25.11 21.85
CA GLY A 24 1.78 -25.27 21.04
C GLY A 24 1.31 -24.00 20.36
N PHE A 25 1.83 -22.82 20.69
CA PHE A 25 1.63 -21.60 19.94
C PHE A 25 2.60 -21.52 18.77
N ASP A 26 2.12 -21.06 17.64
CA ASP A 26 2.92 -20.72 16.46
C ASP A 26 2.54 -19.33 15.94
N LEU A 27 3.56 -18.56 15.57
CA LEU A 27 3.42 -17.24 14.96
C LEU A 27 4.30 -17.20 13.74
N SER A 28 3.74 -16.84 12.60
CA SER A 28 4.49 -16.53 11.39
C SER A 28 4.13 -15.16 10.87
N MET A 29 5.13 -14.42 10.40
CA MET A 29 4.97 -13.07 9.85
C MET A 29 5.81 -12.94 8.60
N PHE A 30 5.25 -12.33 7.57
CA PHE A 30 5.97 -11.96 6.36
C PHE A 30 5.81 -10.47 6.08
N PHE A 31 6.95 -9.81 5.95
CA PHE A 31 7.06 -8.41 5.59
C PHE A 31 7.74 -8.28 4.22
N GLN A 32 7.34 -7.28 3.47
CA GLN A 32 7.91 -6.94 2.18
C GLN A 32 7.99 -5.42 2.03
N GLY A 33 8.96 -4.96 1.27
CA GLY A 33 9.05 -3.55 0.91
C GLY A 33 10.02 -3.29 -0.23
N ASP A 34 9.87 -2.10 -0.80
CA ASP A 34 10.74 -1.54 -1.82
C ASP A 34 11.31 -0.21 -1.32
N TYR A 35 12.49 0.12 -1.81
CA TYR A 35 13.16 1.38 -1.48
C TYR A 35 13.88 1.96 -2.69
N GLY A 36 13.77 3.30 -2.83
CA GLY A 36 14.52 4.06 -3.81
C GLY A 36 13.84 4.21 -5.17
N ASN A 37 12.63 3.68 -5.35
CA ASN A 37 11.82 3.88 -6.54
C ASN A 37 11.02 5.18 -6.48
N LYS A 38 10.71 5.73 -7.66
CA LYS A 38 9.81 6.88 -7.83
C LYS A 38 8.55 6.45 -8.56
N ILE A 39 7.42 7.02 -8.16
CA ILE A 39 6.11 6.76 -8.78
C ILE A 39 5.58 8.07 -9.33
N TYR A 40 5.20 8.07 -10.61
CA TYR A 40 4.40 9.13 -11.19
C TYR A 40 2.94 8.91 -10.84
N ASN A 41 2.38 9.80 -10.01
CA ASN A 41 0.99 9.75 -9.59
C ASN A 41 0.08 10.38 -10.65
N ALA A 42 -0.29 9.59 -11.66
CA ALA A 42 -1.14 10.04 -12.75
C ALA A 42 -2.59 10.31 -12.29
N LEU A 43 -3.04 9.65 -11.21
CA LEU A 43 -4.35 9.91 -10.62
C LEU A 43 -4.43 11.37 -10.10
N ARG A 44 -3.38 11.86 -9.43
CA ARG A 44 -3.31 13.26 -9.01
C ARG A 44 -3.32 14.22 -10.18
N ASN A 45 -2.67 13.87 -11.31
CA ASN A 45 -2.72 14.69 -12.52
C ASN A 45 -4.17 14.91 -13.02
N VAL A 46 -4.99 13.86 -12.91
CA VAL A 46 -6.42 13.93 -13.30
C VAL A 46 -7.26 14.66 -12.25
N THR A 47 -7.09 14.32 -10.97
CA THR A 47 -7.94 14.84 -9.87
C THR A 47 -7.54 16.24 -9.37
N GLU A 48 -6.31 16.67 -9.66
CA GLU A 48 -5.78 18.02 -9.35
C GLU A 48 -5.61 18.88 -10.61
N GLY A 49 -6.11 18.42 -11.75
CA GLY A 49 -5.99 19.11 -13.04
C GLY A 49 -7.03 20.22 -13.22
N ASP A 50 -7.60 20.29 -14.40
CA ASP A 50 -8.50 21.39 -14.82
C ASP A 50 -9.98 21.19 -14.43
N GLY A 51 -10.34 20.07 -13.78
CA GLY A 51 -11.71 19.78 -13.33
C GLY A 51 -12.72 19.50 -14.44
N THR A 52 -12.26 19.37 -15.70
CA THR A 52 -13.18 19.21 -16.84
C THR A 52 -13.62 17.78 -17.07
N THR A 53 -12.85 16.78 -16.56
CA THR A 53 -13.05 15.38 -16.92
C THR A 53 -13.19 14.41 -15.73
N ALA A 54 -12.96 14.89 -14.50
CA ALA A 54 -13.00 14.05 -13.31
C ALA A 54 -13.48 14.81 -12.07
N THR A 55 -13.90 14.05 -11.05
CA THR A 55 -14.15 14.61 -9.72
C THR A 55 -12.83 15.10 -9.12
N LEU A 56 -12.84 16.33 -8.63
CA LEU A 56 -11.65 16.94 -8.04
C LEU A 56 -11.34 16.34 -6.66
N SER A 57 -10.05 16.23 -6.37
CA SER A 57 -9.56 15.88 -5.04
C SER A 57 -9.84 16.99 -4.02
N THR A 58 -9.95 16.64 -2.77
CA THR A 58 -10.04 17.62 -1.65
C THR A 58 -8.78 18.46 -1.51
N THR A 59 -7.64 18.00 -2.02
CA THR A 59 -6.39 18.78 -2.10
C THR A 59 -6.55 20.07 -2.90
N MET A 60 -7.54 20.14 -3.82
CA MET A 60 -7.86 21.33 -4.59
C MET A 60 -8.34 22.52 -3.74
N ARG A 61 -8.56 22.32 -2.42
CA ARG A 61 -8.78 23.44 -1.48
C ARG A 61 -7.52 24.28 -1.29
N ASP A 62 -6.36 23.72 -1.55
CA ASP A 62 -5.05 24.38 -1.49
C ASP A 62 -4.56 24.91 -2.86
N VAL A 63 -5.50 25.29 -3.70
CA VAL A 63 -5.20 25.90 -5.00
C VAL A 63 -4.62 27.29 -4.81
N TRP A 64 -3.54 27.58 -5.55
CA TRP A 64 -3.00 28.91 -5.64
C TRP A 64 -4.03 29.89 -6.25
N THR A 65 -4.32 30.95 -5.54
CA THR A 65 -5.16 32.06 -5.99
C THR A 65 -4.59 33.38 -5.46
N LYS A 66 -5.08 34.50 -5.95
CA LYS A 66 -4.73 35.81 -5.39
C LYS A 66 -5.05 35.92 -3.89
N ASN A 67 -6.05 35.19 -3.43
CA ASN A 67 -6.47 35.16 -2.02
C ASN A 67 -5.79 34.02 -1.21
N ASN A 68 -5.15 33.08 -1.88
CA ASN A 68 -4.33 31.99 -1.31
C ASN A 68 -2.98 31.91 -2.04
N PRO A 69 -2.07 32.87 -1.84
CA PRO A 69 -0.81 32.93 -2.56
C PRO A 69 0.17 31.84 -2.19
N ASP A 70 -0.01 31.17 -1.04
CA ASP A 70 0.81 30.06 -0.55
C ASP A 70 0.28 28.69 -1.02
N GLY A 71 -0.80 28.65 -1.80
CA GLY A 71 -1.39 27.41 -2.32
C GLY A 71 -0.40 26.63 -3.19
N THR A 72 -0.29 25.32 -2.93
CA THR A 72 0.67 24.41 -3.56
C THR A 72 0.16 23.81 -4.88
N ILE A 73 -1.15 23.84 -5.12
CA ILE A 73 -1.78 23.30 -6.32
C ILE A 73 -1.92 24.43 -7.37
N PRO A 74 -1.48 24.22 -8.62
CA PRO A 74 -1.67 25.20 -9.68
C PRO A 74 -3.16 25.53 -9.88
N ASN A 75 -3.46 26.81 -10.13
CA ASN A 75 -4.83 27.23 -10.42
C ASN A 75 -5.34 26.54 -11.70
N PRO A 76 -6.46 25.79 -11.63
CA PRO A 76 -7.07 25.20 -12.81
C PRO A 76 -7.59 26.29 -13.73
N SER A 77 -7.28 26.20 -15.02
CA SER A 77 -7.79 27.11 -16.02
C SER A 77 -9.05 26.54 -16.64
N ALA A 78 -10.14 27.31 -16.65
CA ALA A 78 -11.38 26.93 -17.32
C ALA A 78 -11.22 26.70 -18.85
N SER A 79 -10.16 27.25 -19.43
CA SER A 79 -9.80 27.04 -20.84
C SER A 79 -8.93 25.80 -21.07
N GLY A 80 -8.71 24.95 -20.03
CA GLY A 80 -7.94 23.74 -20.15
C GLY A 80 -6.45 24.00 -20.37
N SER A 81 -5.78 24.68 -19.43
CA SER A 81 -4.34 24.92 -19.53
C SER A 81 -3.59 23.58 -19.61
N THR A 82 -3.03 23.28 -20.78
CA THR A 82 -2.22 22.09 -21.01
C THR A 82 -0.98 22.06 -20.12
N ARG A 83 -0.51 23.19 -19.59
CA ARG A 83 0.69 23.28 -18.74
C ARG A 83 0.50 22.58 -17.39
N ASN A 84 -0.67 22.65 -16.77
CA ASN A 84 -0.94 22.00 -15.50
C ASN A 84 -1.02 20.47 -15.61
N LYS A 85 -1.27 19.97 -16.84
CA LYS A 85 -1.30 18.54 -17.17
C LYS A 85 0.05 17.99 -17.61
N ASN A 86 1.05 18.85 -17.79
CA ASN A 86 2.38 18.41 -18.18
C ASN A 86 3.02 17.57 -17.07
N PHE A 87 3.83 16.63 -17.50
CA PHE A 87 4.69 15.85 -16.58
C PHE A 87 5.55 16.80 -15.76
N SER A 88 5.44 16.73 -14.45
CA SER A 88 6.16 17.62 -13.54
C SER A 88 6.62 16.89 -12.27
N SER A 89 7.64 17.43 -11.63
CA SER A 89 8.17 16.92 -10.36
C SER A 89 7.13 16.86 -9.24
N ARG A 90 6.11 17.70 -9.29
CA ARG A 90 5.00 17.73 -8.33
C ARG A 90 4.23 16.41 -8.26
N LEU A 91 4.21 15.67 -9.36
CA LEU A 91 3.46 14.42 -9.51
C LEU A 91 4.34 13.17 -9.36
N VAL A 92 5.65 13.35 -9.16
CA VAL A 92 6.60 12.25 -8.92
C VAL A 92 6.87 12.17 -7.43
N GLU A 93 6.46 11.04 -6.85
CA GLU A 93 6.51 10.81 -5.40
C GLU A 93 7.49 9.70 -5.06
N ASP A 94 7.86 9.62 -3.79
CA ASP A 94 8.64 8.49 -3.27
C ASP A 94 7.74 7.24 -3.20
N GLY A 95 8.16 6.17 -3.86
CA GLY A 95 7.44 4.90 -3.90
C GLY A 95 7.87 3.92 -2.80
N ALA A 96 8.78 4.31 -1.91
CA ALA A 96 9.24 3.44 -0.84
C ALA A 96 8.10 3.02 0.07
N TYR A 97 8.08 1.73 0.44
CA TYR A 97 7.09 1.23 1.38
C TYR A 97 7.62 0.04 2.21
N PHE A 98 6.97 -0.18 3.34
CA PHE A 98 7.11 -1.37 4.17
C PHE A 98 5.72 -1.91 4.50
N ARG A 99 5.45 -3.19 4.17
CA ARG A 99 4.14 -3.82 4.31
C ARG A 99 4.23 -5.14 5.07
N MET A 100 3.34 -5.32 6.04
CA MET A 100 3.06 -6.64 6.58
C MET A 100 2.11 -7.37 5.62
N LYS A 101 2.66 -8.25 4.78
CA LYS A 101 1.92 -9.02 3.78
C LYS A 101 1.08 -10.12 4.39
N ASN A 102 1.63 -10.79 5.41
CA ASN A 102 0.92 -11.88 6.09
C ASN A 102 1.34 -11.97 7.56
N ILE A 103 0.40 -12.25 8.42
CA ILE A 103 0.61 -12.71 9.79
C ILE A 103 -0.34 -13.86 10.08
N GLN A 104 0.15 -14.91 10.69
CA GLN A 104 -0.65 -16.02 11.16
C GLN A 104 -0.24 -16.37 12.60
N PHE A 105 -1.23 -16.45 13.48
CA PHE A 105 -1.07 -16.91 14.84
C PHE A 105 -1.93 -18.15 15.05
N GLY A 106 -1.32 -19.25 15.51
CA GLY A 106 -1.98 -20.51 15.72
C GLY A 106 -1.75 -21.07 17.11
N TYR A 107 -2.66 -21.97 17.53
CA TYR A 107 -2.51 -22.75 18.72
C TYR A 107 -2.93 -24.21 18.45
N THR A 108 -2.02 -25.12 18.70
CA THR A 108 -2.23 -26.57 18.61
C THR A 108 -2.58 -27.11 19.99
N LEU A 109 -3.73 -27.76 20.11
CA LEU A 109 -4.15 -28.36 21.35
C LEU A 109 -3.17 -29.47 21.82
N PRO A 110 -2.95 -29.60 23.14
CA PRO A 110 -2.18 -30.70 23.69
C PRO A 110 -2.81 -32.06 23.39
N LYS A 111 -2.00 -33.08 23.14
CA LYS A 111 -2.46 -34.44 22.78
C LYS A 111 -3.45 -35.04 23.76
N HIS A 112 -3.26 -34.85 25.07
CA HIS A 112 -4.16 -35.41 26.10
C HIS A 112 -5.61 -34.89 25.98
N ILE A 113 -5.84 -33.79 25.27
CA ILE A 113 -7.19 -33.26 24.98
C ILE A 113 -7.72 -33.88 23.69
N THR A 114 -6.90 -33.92 22.63
CA THR A 114 -7.33 -34.37 21.30
C THR A 114 -7.57 -35.88 21.26
N GLU A 115 -6.78 -36.67 21.98
CA GLU A 115 -6.93 -38.13 22.07
C GLU A 115 -8.27 -38.55 22.67
N LYS A 116 -8.83 -37.80 23.63
CA LYS A 116 -10.17 -38.06 24.17
C LYS A 116 -11.28 -37.94 23.13
N ALA A 117 -11.03 -37.17 22.07
CA ALA A 117 -11.98 -36.98 20.97
C ALA A 117 -11.59 -37.81 19.73
N HIS A 118 -10.69 -38.79 19.85
CA HIS A 118 -10.18 -39.61 18.76
C HIS A 118 -9.57 -38.81 17.62
N MET A 119 -8.97 -37.62 17.94
CA MET A 119 -8.30 -36.74 16.98
C MET A 119 -6.77 -36.78 17.23
N SER A 120 -5.98 -36.88 16.16
CA SER A 120 -4.53 -36.87 16.25
C SER A 120 -3.96 -35.48 16.46
N ARG A 121 -4.62 -34.45 15.89
CA ARG A 121 -4.20 -33.06 16.03
C ARG A 121 -5.37 -32.10 15.77
N VAL A 122 -5.48 -31.09 16.63
CA VAL A 122 -6.40 -29.96 16.42
C VAL A 122 -5.61 -28.67 16.59
N ARG A 123 -5.65 -27.80 15.56
CA ARG A 123 -5.02 -26.49 15.58
C ARG A 123 -6.03 -25.43 15.16
N PHE A 124 -6.15 -24.38 15.96
CA PHE A 124 -6.88 -23.16 15.65
C PHE A 124 -5.91 -22.10 15.20
N TYR A 125 -6.31 -21.27 14.23
CA TYR A 125 -5.48 -20.15 13.80
C TYR A 125 -6.29 -18.95 13.36
N ILE A 126 -5.68 -17.79 13.48
CA ILE A 126 -6.11 -16.53 12.87
C ILE A 126 -5.00 -16.08 11.93
N SER A 127 -5.37 -15.63 10.74
CA SER A 127 -4.42 -15.00 9.83
C SER A 127 -4.96 -13.68 9.32
N ALA A 128 -4.05 -12.76 9.03
CA ALA A 128 -4.38 -11.51 8.37
C ALA A 128 -3.40 -11.24 7.23
N SER A 129 -3.93 -10.72 6.12
CA SER A 129 -3.15 -10.29 4.97
C SER A 129 -3.24 -8.79 4.79
N ASN A 130 -2.12 -8.16 4.36
CA ASN A 130 -2.00 -6.72 4.12
C ASN A 130 -2.44 -5.88 5.34
N LEU A 131 -2.04 -6.30 6.56
CA LEU A 131 -2.54 -5.74 7.81
C LEU A 131 -2.24 -4.24 7.93
N PHE A 132 -1.03 -3.84 7.54
CA PHE A 132 -0.65 -2.43 7.46
C PHE A 132 0.41 -2.20 6.38
N THR A 133 0.47 -0.97 5.89
CA THR A 133 1.50 -0.46 4.99
C THR A 133 2.00 0.87 5.53
N ILE A 134 3.30 1.03 5.62
CA ILE A 134 3.97 2.29 5.97
C ILE A 134 4.59 2.82 4.69
N THR A 135 4.19 4.01 4.26
CA THR A 135 4.68 4.67 3.04
C THR A 135 4.48 6.17 3.13
N GLY A 136 5.29 6.93 2.40
CA GLY A 136 5.09 8.35 2.15
C GLY A 136 4.29 8.63 0.87
N TYR A 137 3.97 7.59 0.08
CA TYR A 137 3.21 7.73 -1.15
C TYR A 137 1.75 8.14 -0.87
N THR A 138 1.23 9.11 -1.64
CA THR A 138 -0.11 9.67 -1.43
C THR A 138 -1.22 8.99 -2.24
N GLY A 139 -0.88 8.11 -3.18
CA GLY A 139 -1.84 7.28 -3.93
C GLY A 139 -2.43 6.15 -3.09
N TYR A 140 -3.29 5.34 -3.72
CA TYR A 140 -3.99 4.26 -3.02
C TYR A 140 -3.09 3.11 -2.59
N ASP A 141 -2.10 2.76 -3.41
CA ASP A 141 -1.17 1.67 -3.11
C ASP A 141 0.21 1.98 -3.69
N PRO A 142 1.30 1.91 -2.89
CA PRO A 142 2.66 2.15 -3.38
C PRO A 142 3.22 0.99 -4.22
N GLU A 143 2.58 -0.17 -4.25
CA GLU A 143 3.04 -1.34 -5.01
C GLU A 143 2.65 -1.19 -6.50
N VAL A 144 3.32 -0.25 -7.17
CA VAL A 144 3.05 0.10 -8.58
C VAL A 144 4.19 -0.39 -9.46
N GLY A 145 4.01 -1.58 -10.08
CA GLY A 145 5.06 -2.22 -10.87
C GLY A 145 5.49 -1.48 -12.15
N THR A 146 4.66 -0.58 -12.67
CA THR A 146 4.95 0.19 -13.88
C THR A 146 5.62 1.54 -13.63
N GLY A 147 5.71 1.96 -12.37
CA GLY A 147 6.16 3.31 -12.00
C GLY A 147 5.17 4.44 -12.31
N VAL A 148 4.01 4.12 -12.89
CA VAL A 148 2.93 5.07 -13.19
C VAL A 148 1.64 4.58 -12.56
N ASP A 149 1.07 5.35 -11.63
CA ASP A 149 -0.18 5.02 -10.93
C ASP A 149 -1.36 5.80 -11.52
N TRP A 150 -2.26 5.08 -12.19
CA TRP A 150 -3.55 5.58 -12.71
C TRP A 150 -4.71 5.39 -11.72
N GLY A 151 -4.43 5.11 -10.46
CA GLY A 151 -5.43 4.80 -9.44
C GLY A 151 -5.60 3.29 -9.29
N ASN A 152 -4.49 2.56 -9.15
CA ASN A 152 -4.49 1.13 -8.92
C ASN A 152 -5.26 0.81 -7.64
N TYR A 153 -6.10 -0.24 -7.72
CA TYR A 153 -6.92 -0.63 -6.59
C TYR A 153 -6.02 -1.11 -5.43
N PRO A 154 -6.23 -0.61 -4.21
CA PRO A 154 -5.40 -0.97 -3.06
C PRO A 154 -5.58 -2.44 -2.69
N GLN A 155 -4.51 -3.04 -2.18
CA GLN A 155 -4.55 -4.41 -1.68
C GLN A 155 -5.53 -4.55 -0.52
N ALA A 156 -6.47 -5.48 -0.64
CA ALA A 156 -7.48 -5.71 0.39
C ALA A 156 -6.84 -6.25 1.68
N ARG A 157 -7.29 -5.71 2.81
CA ARG A 157 -7.00 -6.30 4.12
C ARG A 157 -7.97 -7.45 4.36
N THR A 158 -7.45 -8.64 4.64
CA THR A 158 -8.25 -9.83 4.88
C THR A 158 -7.91 -10.42 6.24
N ILE A 159 -8.91 -10.84 7.00
CA ILE A 159 -8.76 -11.55 8.27
C ILE A 159 -9.52 -12.87 8.14
N LEU A 160 -8.85 -13.98 8.47
CA LEU A 160 -9.38 -15.33 8.40
C LEU A 160 -9.22 -16.03 9.74
N PHE A 161 -10.25 -16.78 10.13
CA PHE A 161 -10.20 -17.72 11.24
C PHE A 161 -10.33 -19.13 10.67
N GLY A 162 -9.53 -20.05 11.14
CA GLY A 162 -9.57 -21.42 10.65
C GLY A 162 -9.18 -22.45 11.68
N THR A 163 -9.50 -23.70 11.34
CA THR A 163 -9.15 -24.88 12.13
C THR A 163 -8.56 -25.95 11.23
N ASN A 164 -7.53 -26.64 11.72
CA ASN A 164 -6.98 -27.84 11.11
C ASN A 164 -7.22 -29.00 12.05
N ILE A 165 -7.97 -30.00 11.60
CA ILE A 165 -8.31 -31.20 12.38
C ILE A 165 -7.79 -32.42 11.61
N ASN A 166 -6.98 -33.24 12.29
CA ASN A 166 -6.50 -34.52 11.78
C ASN A 166 -7.03 -35.63 12.69
N PHE A 167 -7.55 -36.67 12.09
CA PHE A 167 -8.05 -37.89 12.73
C PHE A 167 -7.02 -38.99 12.75
#